data_168b61fb78f5eb6247e3d936f3f21e54
#
_entry.id   168b61fb78f5eb6247e3d936f3f21e54
#
_cell.length_a   1.000
_cell.length_b   1.000
_cell.length_c   1.000
_cell.angle_alpha   90.00
_cell.angle_beta   90.00
_cell.angle_gamma   90.00
#
_symmetry.space_group_name_H-M   'P 1'
#
loop_
_entity.id
_entity.type
_entity.pdbx_description
1 polymer ?
#
loop_
_entity_poly.entity_id
_entity_poly.type
_entity_poly.pdbx_seq_one_letter_code
_entity_poly.pdbx_strand_id
1 'polypeptide(L)'
;MSNEVKKNYTDAELDRMNNAELAALGTELDDVTVAYRKERFPVEGDPREKAAAAGINVWLTISIVMGLAFLGVYLFWPWEPKFHGDEGLFIYTLYTPLLGLTAALAFCGLGVAIIQYVKKFVPEEIAVQRRHDGRSSELDRRTTTALLNDAWETSTLGRRKALQGLLGTAGVLAGLMVIA
;
A
#
# COMPACT_ATOMS: atom_id res chain seq x y z
N MET A 1 -18.20 -16.95 32.37
CA MET A 1 -17.35 -18.15 32.38
C MET A 1 -17.62 -18.86 31.04
N SER A 2 -16.90 -18.49 30.02
CA SER A 2 -16.99 -19.11 28.69
C SER A 2 -16.04 -20.29 28.69
N ASN A 3 -16.57 -21.50 28.53
CA ASN A 3 -15.81 -22.73 28.39
C ASN A 3 -15.15 -22.69 27.00
N GLU A 4 -13.93 -22.24 26.95
CA GLU A 4 -13.07 -22.35 25.78
C GLU A 4 -12.75 -23.83 25.54
N VAL A 5 -13.50 -24.45 24.67
CA VAL A 5 -13.04 -25.63 23.96
C VAL A 5 -12.02 -25.11 22.95
N LYS A 6 -10.74 -24.99 23.38
CA LYS A 6 -9.62 -24.86 22.43
C LYS A 6 -9.62 -26.09 21.56
N LYS A 7 -10.23 -26.01 20.41
CA LYS A 7 -10.16 -27.05 19.40
C LYS A 7 -8.70 -27.16 18.96
N ASN A 8 -8.03 -28.22 19.35
CA ASN A 8 -6.66 -28.49 18.92
C ASN A 8 -6.71 -28.96 17.47
N TYR A 9 -6.40 -28.08 16.54
CA TYR A 9 -6.22 -28.44 15.14
C TYR A 9 -4.84 -29.03 14.92
N THR A 10 -4.79 -30.14 14.18
CA THR A 10 -3.55 -30.75 13.75
C THR A 10 -2.97 -29.98 12.56
N ASP A 11 -1.62 -30.02 12.39
CA ASP A 11 -0.96 -29.36 11.25
C ASP A 11 -1.53 -29.85 9.91
N ALA A 12 -1.87 -31.13 9.81
CA ALA A 12 -2.45 -31.71 8.61
C ALA A 12 -3.87 -31.21 8.30
N GLU A 13 -4.64 -30.79 9.30
CA GLU A 13 -5.96 -30.16 9.11
C GLU A 13 -5.81 -28.71 8.66
N LEU A 14 -4.88 -27.97 9.25
CA LEU A 14 -4.60 -26.58 8.86
C LEU A 14 -4.06 -26.50 7.42
N ASP A 15 -3.21 -27.43 7.01
CA ASP A 15 -2.64 -27.47 5.66
C ASP A 15 -3.69 -27.82 4.57
N ARG A 16 -4.85 -28.37 4.96
CA ARG A 16 -5.97 -28.64 4.03
C ARG A 16 -6.93 -27.48 3.86
N MET A 17 -6.89 -26.51 4.77
CA MET A 17 -7.77 -25.35 4.74
C MET A 17 -7.25 -24.32 3.71
N ASN A 18 -8.19 -23.67 3.02
CA ASN A 18 -7.84 -22.54 2.18
C ASN A 18 -7.61 -21.26 3.02
N ASN A 19 -7.08 -20.20 2.41
CA ASN A 19 -6.79 -18.94 3.10
C ASN A 19 -8.01 -18.33 3.78
N ALA A 20 -9.18 -18.39 3.14
CA ALA A 20 -10.43 -17.84 3.71
C ALA A 20 -10.91 -18.65 4.92
N GLU A 21 -10.79 -19.98 4.89
CA GLU A 21 -11.11 -20.87 6.01
C GLU A 21 -10.16 -20.65 7.19
N LEU A 22 -8.85 -20.53 6.92
CA LEU A 22 -7.86 -20.20 7.95
C LEU A 22 -8.10 -18.81 8.55
N ALA A 23 -8.47 -17.83 7.73
CA ALA A 23 -8.80 -16.49 8.19
C ALA A 23 -10.05 -16.50 9.09
N ALA A 24 -11.10 -17.24 8.70
CA ALA A 24 -12.31 -17.41 9.51
C ALA A 24 -12.02 -18.12 10.85
N LEU A 25 -11.19 -19.17 10.80
CA LEU A 25 -10.74 -19.87 11.99
C LEU A 25 -9.96 -18.94 12.95
N GLY A 26 -9.06 -18.10 12.41
CA GLY A 26 -8.31 -17.14 13.21
C GLY A 26 -9.22 -16.12 13.90
N THR A 27 -10.23 -15.61 13.17
CA THR A 27 -11.24 -14.70 13.74
C THR A 27 -12.02 -15.35 14.90
N GLU A 28 -12.36 -16.62 14.77
CA GLU A 28 -13.07 -17.37 15.82
C GLU A 28 -12.19 -17.62 17.06
N LEU A 29 -10.92 -18.02 16.84
CA LEU A 29 -9.97 -18.34 17.91
C LEU A 29 -9.52 -17.11 18.71
N ASP A 30 -9.40 -15.97 18.04
CA ASP A 30 -8.99 -14.70 18.65
C ASP A 30 -10.17 -13.93 19.26
N ASP A 31 -11.36 -14.53 19.34
CA ASP A 31 -12.58 -13.88 19.83
C ASP A 31 -12.84 -12.54 19.13
N VAL A 32 -12.55 -12.48 17.82
CA VAL A 32 -12.81 -11.32 17.00
C VAL A 32 -14.22 -11.37 16.47
N THR A 33 -15.02 -10.37 16.83
CA THR A 33 -16.36 -10.21 16.30
C THR A 33 -16.37 -9.17 15.19
N VAL A 34 -16.66 -9.61 13.96
CA VAL A 34 -16.88 -8.70 12.83
C VAL A 34 -18.31 -8.15 12.93
N ALA A 35 -18.43 -6.93 13.43
CA ALA A 35 -19.72 -6.27 13.60
C ALA A 35 -20.31 -5.78 12.27
N TYR A 36 -19.45 -5.43 11.33
CA TYR A 36 -19.84 -4.87 10.05
C TYR A 36 -18.73 -5.05 9.02
N ARG A 37 -19.10 -5.54 7.82
CA ARG A 37 -18.20 -5.56 6.66
C ARG A 37 -19.00 -5.19 5.42
N LYS A 38 -18.52 -4.23 4.67
CA LYS A 38 -19.11 -3.78 3.40
C LYS A 38 -18.06 -3.73 2.32
N GLU A 39 -18.25 -4.52 1.28
CA GLU A 39 -17.47 -4.42 0.06
C GLU A 39 -17.83 -3.15 -0.69
N ARG A 40 -16.80 -2.44 -1.21
CA ARG A 40 -16.98 -1.19 -1.95
C ARG A 40 -17.52 -1.44 -3.36
N PHE A 41 -17.04 -2.50 -3.99
CA PHE A 41 -17.41 -2.88 -5.37
C PHE A 41 -17.71 -4.38 -5.43
N PRO A 42 -18.95 -4.79 -5.11
CA PRO A 42 -19.34 -6.19 -5.12
C PRO A 42 -19.42 -6.79 -6.54
N VAL A 43 -19.59 -5.92 -7.55
CA VAL A 43 -19.66 -6.33 -8.96
C VAL A 43 -18.36 -5.98 -9.66
N GLU A 44 -17.71 -6.99 -10.25
CA GLU A 44 -16.48 -6.81 -11.01
C GLU A 44 -16.74 -6.00 -12.29
N GLY A 45 -15.90 -4.96 -12.49
CA GLY A 45 -15.99 -4.13 -13.68
C GLY A 45 -16.98 -2.96 -13.62
N ASP A 46 -17.52 -2.66 -12.44
CA ASP A 46 -18.36 -1.48 -12.21
C ASP A 46 -17.68 -0.20 -12.80
N PRO A 47 -18.40 0.65 -13.54
CA PRO A 47 -17.87 1.94 -14.02
C PRO A 47 -17.28 2.81 -12.91
N ARG A 48 -17.84 2.76 -11.70
CA ARG A 48 -17.35 3.49 -10.52
C ARG A 48 -15.99 2.95 -10.06
N GLU A 49 -15.80 1.63 -10.13
CA GLU A 49 -14.55 0.97 -9.83
C GLU A 49 -13.45 1.42 -10.80
N LYS A 50 -13.75 1.45 -12.11
CA LYS A 50 -12.82 1.92 -13.15
C LYS A 50 -12.45 3.38 -12.96
N ALA A 51 -13.43 4.25 -12.65
CA ALA A 51 -13.19 5.66 -12.38
C ALA A 51 -12.32 5.87 -11.13
N ALA A 52 -12.57 5.08 -10.07
CA ALA A 52 -11.75 5.12 -8.86
C ALA A 52 -10.30 4.70 -9.14
N ALA A 53 -10.10 3.63 -9.92
CA ALA A 53 -8.77 3.19 -10.33
C ALA A 53 -8.05 4.21 -11.23
N ALA A 54 -8.76 4.83 -12.17
CA ALA A 54 -8.20 5.88 -13.02
C ALA A 54 -7.67 7.06 -12.18
N GLY A 55 -8.42 7.49 -11.16
CA GLY A 55 -7.98 8.56 -10.26
C GLY A 55 -6.68 8.21 -9.50
N ILE A 56 -6.55 6.97 -9.02
CA ILE A 56 -5.33 6.50 -8.36
C ILE A 56 -4.17 6.43 -9.35
N ASN A 57 -4.41 5.91 -10.56
CA ASN A 57 -3.39 5.83 -11.61
C ASN A 57 -2.83 7.20 -11.99
N VAL A 58 -3.66 8.25 -12.02
CA VAL A 58 -3.21 9.63 -12.27
C VAL A 58 -2.20 10.07 -11.21
N TRP A 59 -2.50 9.87 -9.93
CA TRP A 59 -1.59 10.25 -8.85
C TRP A 59 -0.30 9.43 -8.84
N LEU A 60 -0.37 8.14 -9.13
CA LEU A 60 0.84 7.31 -9.29
C LEU A 60 1.68 7.77 -10.49
N THR A 61 1.04 8.14 -11.59
CA THR A 61 1.75 8.68 -12.76
C THR A 61 2.45 9.99 -12.43
N ILE A 62 1.78 10.91 -11.71
CA ILE A 62 2.41 12.15 -11.22
C ILE A 62 3.62 11.82 -10.37
N SER A 63 3.50 10.89 -9.42
CA SER A 63 4.60 10.46 -8.56
C SER A 63 5.79 9.94 -9.37
N ILE A 64 5.54 9.09 -10.37
CA ILE A 64 6.58 8.53 -11.23
C ILE A 64 7.26 9.62 -12.05
N VAL A 65 6.49 10.49 -12.70
CA VAL A 65 7.04 11.58 -13.53
C VAL A 65 7.88 12.53 -12.70
N MET A 66 7.41 12.89 -11.51
CA MET A 66 8.15 13.77 -10.60
C MET A 66 9.38 13.08 -10.01
N GLY A 67 9.33 11.79 -9.72
CA GLY A 67 10.50 11.01 -9.31
C GLY A 67 11.58 10.91 -10.40
N LEU A 68 11.17 10.71 -11.65
CA LEU A 68 12.10 10.76 -12.79
C LEU A 68 12.67 12.16 -13.00
N ALA A 69 11.85 13.21 -12.85
CA ALA A 69 12.31 14.59 -12.93
C ALA A 69 13.32 14.91 -11.81
N PHE A 70 13.10 14.42 -10.59
CA PHE A 70 14.05 14.53 -9.49
C PHE A 70 15.40 13.92 -9.86
N LEU A 71 15.40 12.67 -10.35
CA LEU A 71 16.62 11.99 -10.78
C LEU A 71 17.31 12.74 -11.94
N GLY A 72 16.52 13.26 -12.88
CA GLY A 72 17.04 14.06 -13.99
C GLY A 72 17.73 15.34 -13.51
N VAL A 73 17.11 16.05 -12.57
CA VAL A 73 17.73 17.25 -11.96
C VAL A 73 18.97 16.85 -11.16
N TYR A 74 18.90 15.78 -10.37
CA TYR A 74 20.02 15.34 -9.54
C TYR A 74 21.25 14.93 -10.38
N LEU A 75 21.04 14.21 -11.49
CA LEU A 75 22.14 13.66 -12.29
C LEU A 75 22.67 14.64 -13.35
N PHE A 76 21.81 15.48 -13.93
CA PHE A 76 22.17 16.27 -15.11
C PHE A 76 22.16 17.78 -14.89
N TRP A 77 21.55 18.28 -13.81
CA TRP A 77 21.52 19.71 -13.56
C TRP A 77 22.87 20.21 -13.07
N PRO A 78 23.35 21.38 -13.56
CA PRO A 78 24.64 21.95 -13.10
C PRO A 78 24.55 22.33 -11.62
N TRP A 79 25.26 21.60 -10.77
CA TRP A 79 25.35 21.85 -9.33
C TRP A 79 26.58 22.70 -8.94
N GLU A 80 27.55 22.79 -9.85
CA GLU A 80 28.72 23.65 -9.63
C GLU A 80 28.45 25.07 -10.11
N PRO A 81 28.77 26.10 -9.32
CA PRO A 81 28.67 27.49 -9.74
C PRO A 81 29.77 27.78 -10.78
N LYS A 82 29.40 27.76 -12.05
CA LYS A 82 30.27 28.25 -13.11
C LYS A 82 30.06 29.76 -13.21
N PHE A 83 30.92 30.54 -12.55
CA PHE A 83 30.85 32.00 -12.53
C PHE A 83 31.24 32.60 -13.88
N HIS A 84 30.38 32.49 -14.88
CA HIS A 84 30.48 33.20 -16.14
C HIS A 84 29.14 33.91 -16.41
N GLY A 85 28.94 35.05 -15.69
CA GLY A 85 27.81 35.93 -15.86
C GLY A 85 26.59 35.58 -14.99
N ASP A 86 25.60 36.48 -14.97
CA ASP A 86 24.40 36.42 -14.13
C ASP A 86 23.50 35.20 -14.45
N GLU A 87 23.49 34.75 -15.70
CA GLU A 87 22.70 33.59 -16.14
C GLU A 87 23.15 32.26 -15.48
N GLY A 88 24.47 32.08 -15.34
CA GLY A 88 25.02 30.89 -14.68
C GLY A 88 24.65 30.81 -13.21
N LEU A 89 24.57 31.94 -12.52
CA LEU A 89 24.16 32.02 -11.13
C LEU A 89 22.70 31.68 -10.94
N PHE A 90 21.83 32.15 -11.82
CA PHE A 90 20.38 31.84 -11.79
C PHE A 90 20.12 30.35 -11.96
N ILE A 91 20.75 29.71 -12.95
CA ILE A 91 20.60 28.27 -13.19
C ILE A 91 21.05 27.45 -11.97
N TYR A 92 22.18 27.84 -11.37
CA TYR A 92 22.68 27.21 -10.14
C TYR A 92 21.69 27.34 -8.97
N THR A 93 21.12 28.54 -8.76
CA THR A 93 20.18 28.77 -7.65
C THR A 93 18.89 27.96 -7.76
N LEU A 94 18.51 27.53 -8.97
CA LEU A 94 17.32 26.68 -9.20
C LEU A 94 17.54 25.22 -8.82
N TYR A 95 18.76 24.73 -8.65
CA TYR A 95 19.04 23.33 -8.34
C TYR A 95 18.29 22.83 -7.10
N THR A 96 18.49 23.48 -5.97
CA THR A 96 17.86 23.09 -4.69
C THR A 96 16.34 23.21 -4.70
N PRO A 97 15.73 24.32 -5.17
CA PRO A 97 14.28 24.41 -5.30
C PRO A 97 13.66 23.35 -6.20
N LEU A 98 14.29 23.03 -7.33
CA LEU A 98 13.79 22.01 -8.25
C LEU A 98 13.86 20.62 -7.63
N LEU A 99 14.95 20.26 -6.95
CA LEU A 99 15.04 19.00 -6.19
C LEU A 99 13.96 18.93 -5.13
N GLY A 100 13.78 19.97 -4.33
CA GLY A 100 12.78 20.00 -3.28
C GLY A 100 11.36 19.88 -3.83
N LEU A 101 11.04 20.61 -4.91
CA LEU A 101 9.71 20.57 -5.53
C LEU A 101 9.40 19.22 -6.16
N THR A 102 10.31 18.66 -6.93
CA THR A 102 10.13 17.36 -7.59
C THR A 102 10.02 16.23 -6.58
N ALA A 103 10.85 16.24 -5.53
CA ALA A 103 10.75 15.30 -4.43
C ALA A 103 9.40 15.41 -3.70
N ALA A 104 8.99 16.62 -3.33
CA ALA A 104 7.72 16.85 -2.64
C ALA A 104 6.54 16.34 -3.46
N LEU A 105 6.48 16.66 -4.76
CA LEU A 105 5.39 16.21 -5.63
C LEU A 105 5.39 14.69 -5.84
N ALA A 106 6.56 14.05 -5.91
CA ALA A 106 6.67 12.60 -6.02
C ALA A 106 6.11 11.91 -4.77
N PHE A 107 6.52 12.31 -3.58
CA PHE A 107 6.03 11.73 -2.32
C PHE A 107 4.55 12.06 -2.06
N CYS A 108 4.11 13.29 -2.33
CA CYS A 108 2.70 13.67 -2.22
C CYS A 108 1.83 12.84 -3.17
N GLY A 109 2.26 12.66 -4.42
CA GLY A 109 1.54 11.84 -5.40
C GLY A 109 1.36 10.40 -4.93
N LEU A 110 2.43 9.78 -4.42
CA LEU A 110 2.39 8.44 -3.84
C LEU A 110 1.46 8.37 -2.61
N GLY A 111 1.59 9.32 -1.69
CA GLY A 111 0.77 9.38 -0.48
C GLY A 111 -0.72 9.52 -0.79
N VAL A 112 -1.09 10.42 -1.71
CA VAL A 112 -2.48 10.60 -2.14
C VAL A 112 -3.02 9.36 -2.83
N ALA A 113 -2.21 8.69 -3.67
CA ALA A 113 -2.60 7.43 -4.32
C ALA A 113 -2.92 6.34 -3.29
N ILE A 114 -2.06 6.16 -2.28
CA ILE A 114 -2.27 5.17 -1.20
C ILE A 114 -3.53 5.50 -0.40
N ILE A 115 -3.72 6.76 0.00
CA ILE A 115 -4.92 7.19 0.74
C ILE A 115 -6.18 6.95 -0.08
N GLN A 116 -6.17 7.28 -1.38
CA GLN A 116 -7.32 7.02 -2.24
C GLN A 116 -7.57 5.52 -2.42
N TYR A 117 -6.52 4.71 -2.54
CA TYR A 117 -6.64 3.26 -2.61
C TYR A 117 -7.35 2.71 -1.38
N VAL A 118 -6.84 3.04 -0.19
CA VAL A 118 -7.43 2.58 1.08
C VAL A 118 -8.90 3.01 1.19
N LYS A 119 -9.21 4.28 0.89
CA LYS A 119 -10.58 4.80 1.00
C LYS A 119 -11.56 4.23 -0.02
N LYS A 120 -11.10 3.85 -1.21
CA LYS A 120 -11.99 3.47 -2.31
C LYS A 120 -12.05 1.98 -2.56
N PHE A 121 -11.00 1.21 -2.23
CA PHE A 121 -10.90 -0.21 -2.55
C PHE A 121 -10.90 -1.13 -1.34
N VAL A 122 -10.35 -0.69 -0.22
CA VAL A 122 -10.35 -1.51 0.98
C VAL A 122 -11.78 -1.59 1.53
N PRO A 123 -12.30 -2.79 1.85
CA PRO A 123 -13.60 -2.97 2.47
C PRO A 123 -13.70 -2.13 3.75
N GLU A 124 -14.89 -1.61 4.01
CA GLU A 124 -15.16 -0.98 5.29
C GLU A 124 -15.53 -2.08 6.28
N GLU A 125 -14.72 -2.24 7.31
CA GLU A 125 -14.89 -3.29 8.31
C GLU A 125 -14.78 -2.72 9.71
N ILE A 126 -15.65 -3.15 10.60
CA ILE A 126 -15.56 -2.90 12.04
C ILE A 126 -15.45 -4.26 12.70
N ALA A 127 -14.25 -4.54 13.21
CA ALA A 127 -13.98 -5.73 13.99
C ALA A 127 -13.63 -5.34 15.42
N VAL A 128 -14.13 -6.10 16.38
CA VAL A 128 -13.86 -5.92 17.81
C VAL A 128 -13.13 -7.16 18.30
N GLN A 129 -11.91 -6.97 18.79
CA GLN A 129 -11.10 -8.01 19.38
C GLN A 129 -10.89 -7.72 20.86
N ARG A 130 -11.07 -8.70 21.72
CA ARG A 130 -10.69 -8.61 23.12
C ARG A 130 -9.17 -8.69 23.24
N ARG A 131 -8.61 -7.76 24.02
CA ARG A 131 -7.17 -7.78 24.32
C ARG A 131 -6.85 -8.98 25.20
N HIS A 132 -5.91 -9.81 24.75
CA HIS A 132 -5.33 -10.89 25.55
C HIS A 132 -3.83 -10.61 25.76
N ASP A 133 -3.32 -11.07 26.90
CA ASP A 133 -1.91 -10.93 27.26
C ASP A 133 -1.15 -12.20 26.86
N GLY A 134 0.05 -12.01 26.35
CA GLY A 134 0.96 -13.13 26.07
C GLY A 134 1.56 -13.10 24.66
N ARG A 135 2.39 -14.11 24.37
CA ARG A 135 3.03 -14.30 23.06
C ARG A 135 2.04 -14.99 22.13
N SER A 136 1.96 -14.53 20.90
CA SER A 136 1.16 -15.17 19.85
C SER A 136 1.49 -16.64 19.69
N SER A 137 0.48 -17.48 19.63
CA SER A 137 0.63 -18.91 19.38
C SER A 137 1.08 -19.17 17.93
N GLU A 138 1.52 -20.40 17.64
CA GLU A 138 1.86 -20.80 16.26
C GLU A 138 0.61 -20.71 15.34
N LEU A 139 -0.55 -21.05 15.89
CA LEU A 139 -1.82 -20.96 15.19
C LEU A 139 -2.16 -19.48 14.85
N ASP A 140 -1.98 -18.55 15.81
CA ASP A 140 -2.21 -17.12 15.57
C ASP A 140 -1.30 -16.60 14.44
N ARG A 141 -0.05 -17.03 14.39
CA ARG A 141 0.89 -16.63 13.34
C ARG A 141 0.46 -17.14 11.96
N ARG A 142 0.01 -18.39 11.87
CA ARG A 142 -0.49 -18.97 10.62
C ARG A 142 -1.78 -18.29 10.16
N THR A 143 -2.71 -18.07 11.07
CA THR A 143 -3.98 -17.39 10.76
C THR A 143 -3.76 -15.93 10.38
N THR A 144 -2.83 -15.22 11.01
CA THR A 144 -2.44 -13.85 10.61
C THR A 144 -1.90 -13.82 9.19
N THR A 145 -1.06 -14.79 8.81
CA THR A 145 -0.56 -14.90 7.44
C THR A 145 -1.70 -15.14 6.44
N ALA A 146 -2.64 -16.00 6.79
CA ALA A 146 -3.81 -16.26 5.96
C ALA A 146 -4.72 -15.02 5.83
N LEU A 147 -4.92 -14.27 6.91
CA LEU A 147 -5.65 -12.99 6.89
C LEU A 147 -5.00 -11.95 5.97
N LEU A 148 -3.66 -11.85 5.97
CA LEU A 148 -2.93 -10.98 5.06
C LEU A 148 -3.10 -11.40 3.60
N ASN A 149 -3.06 -12.70 3.32
CA ASN A 149 -3.27 -13.22 1.98
C ASN A 149 -4.71 -12.99 1.51
N ASP A 150 -5.71 -13.25 2.36
CA ASP A 150 -7.12 -12.96 2.06
C ASP A 150 -7.34 -11.47 1.82
N ALA A 151 -6.76 -10.61 2.65
CA ALA A 151 -6.80 -9.16 2.45
C ALA A 151 -6.18 -8.73 1.11
N TRP A 152 -5.08 -9.37 0.70
CA TRP A 152 -4.45 -9.13 -0.61
C TRP A 152 -5.38 -9.54 -1.76
N GLU A 153 -5.98 -10.71 -1.70
CA GLU A 153 -6.91 -11.22 -2.72
C GLU A 153 -8.18 -10.37 -2.80
N THR A 154 -8.78 -10.04 -1.65
CA THR A 154 -10.02 -9.22 -1.58
C THR A 154 -9.79 -7.75 -1.92
N SER A 155 -8.56 -7.23 -1.79
CA SER A 155 -8.22 -5.85 -2.16
C SER A 155 -8.31 -5.57 -3.67
N THR A 156 -8.52 -6.61 -4.48
CA THR A 156 -8.56 -6.54 -5.95
C THR A 156 -7.28 -6.03 -6.63
N LEU A 157 -6.23 -5.75 -5.84
CA LEU A 157 -4.95 -5.26 -6.35
C LEU A 157 -4.30 -6.28 -7.31
N GLY A 158 -4.41 -7.58 -6.99
CA GLY A 158 -3.89 -8.68 -7.81
C GLY A 158 -4.44 -8.72 -9.23
N ARG A 159 -5.68 -8.27 -9.44
CA ARG A 159 -6.34 -8.21 -10.75
C ARG A 159 -5.97 -6.96 -11.57
N ARG A 160 -5.32 -5.97 -10.96
CA ARG A 160 -5.03 -4.65 -11.55
C ARG A 160 -3.55 -4.49 -11.86
N LYS A 161 -3.10 -5.17 -12.92
CA LYS A 161 -1.69 -5.16 -13.34
C LYS A 161 -1.11 -3.75 -13.53
N ALA A 162 -1.90 -2.82 -14.07
CA ALA A 162 -1.48 -1.43 -14.25
C ALA A 162 -1.24 -0.74 -12.89
N LEU A 163 -2.12 -0.93 -11.91
CA LEU A 163 -1.98 -0.35 -10.58
C LEU A 163 -0.76 -0.93 -9.84
N GLN A 164 -0.53 -2.25 -9.94
CA GLN A 164 0.65 -2.91 -9.36
C GLN A 164 1.94 -2.38 -9.98
N GLY A 165 1.99 -2.27 -11.31
CA GLY A 165 3.16 -1.74 -12.02
C GLY A 165 3.47 -0.30 -11.62
N LEU A 166 2.46 0.57 -11.59
CA LEU A 166 2.62 1.96 -11.21
C LEU A 166 3.03 2.11 -9.73
N LEU A 167 2.42 1.35 -8.83
CA LEU A 167 2.75 1.37 -7.41
C LEU A 167 4.19 0.88 -7.17
N GLY A 168 4.59 -0.22 -7.82
CA GLY A 168 5.95 -0.75 -7.75
C GLY A 168 6.98 0.26 -8.26
N THR A 169 6.74 0.87 -9.43
CA THR A 169 7.63 1.87 -10.00
C THR A 169 7.75 3.11 -9.11
N ALA A 170 6.61 3.63 -8.60
CA ALA A 170 6.61 4.76 -7.69
C ALA A 170 7.37 4.45 -6.38
N GLY A 171 7.22 3.24 -5.83
CA GLY A 171 7.93 2.79 -4.64
C GLY A 171 9.44 2.67 -4.85
N VAL A 172 9.88 2.13 -5.99
CA VAL A 172 11.30 2.04 -6.35
C VAL A 172 11.90 3.44 -6.49
N LEU A 173 11.23 4.35 -7.20
CA LEU A 173 11.70 5.73 -7.36
C LEU A 173 11.78 6.46 -6.02
N ALA A 174 10.77 6.31 -5.15
CA ALA A 174 10.81 6.87 -3.81
C ALA A 174 11.99 6.33 -2.99
N GLY A 175 12.27 5.03 -3.08
CA GLY A 175 13.44 4.42 -2.45
C GLY A 175 14.76 4.97 -2.96
N LEU A 176 14.91 5.13 -4.27
CA LEU A 176 16.11 5.73 -4.88
C LEU A 176 16.33 7.17 -4.44
N MET A 177 15.23 7.96 -4.30
CA MET A 177 15.31 9.34 -3.81
C MET A 177 15.80 9.45 -2.36
N VAL A 178 15.53 8.44 -1.53
CA VAL A 178 16.02 8.41 -0.13
C VAL A 178 17.50 8.07 -0.06
N ILE A 179 18.02 7.31 -1.04
CA ILE A 179 19.41 6.86 -1.07
C ILE A 179 20.34 7.90 -1.75
N ALA A 180 19.79 8.67 -2.70
CA ALA A 180 20.52 9.74 -3.40
C ALA A 180 20.81 10.96 -2.51
#